data_3b247c3cefb7f1082878a593c658b1c4
#
_entry.id   3b247c3cefb7f1082878a593c658b1c4
#
_cell.length_a   1.000
_cell.length_b   1.000
_cell.length_c   1.000
_cell.angle_alpha   90.00
_cell.angle_beta   90.00
_cell.angle_gamma   90.00
#
_symmetry.space_group_name_H-M   'P 1'
#
loop_
_entity.id
_entity.type
_entity.pdbx_description
1 polymer ?
#
loop_
_entity_poly.entity_id
_entity_poly.type
_entity_poly.pdbx_seq_one_letter_code
_entity_poly.pdbx_strand_id
1 'polypeptide(L)'
;DSQLNAYIGLEPSGKAHLGWMILAETMSKMLDEGVNITILLADWHAWVNDKFSRDMEKISLAADYMSEVFRVLLGHPSEGTGPGEIRFIRASEMMDSGKYWERVLRCSKNMSLSRVRRTFSIMGRDEDSSDHDLSAFFYPALQSADIFELEIDIALGGMDQRKAHMYMREVADRNKW
;
A
#
# COMPACT_ATOMS: atom_id res chain seq x y z
N ASP A 1 -4.17 19.55 18.77
CA ASP A 1 -3.77 18.16 18.48
C ASP A 1 -4.19 17.90 17.05
N SER A 2 -3.21 17.58 16.18
CA SER A 2 -3.50 17.20 14.78
C SER A 2 -4.04 15.77 14.75
N GLN A 3 -5.09 15.54 13.98
CA GLN A 3 -5.65 14.22 13.74
C GLN A 3 -4.63 13.35 12.99
N LEU A 4 -4.38 12.13 13.47
CA LEU A 4 -3.43 11.21 12.86
C LEU A 4 -4.01 10.55 11.62
N ASN A 5 -3.18 10.34 10.61
CA ASN A 5 -3.52 9.67 9.37
C ASN A 5 -2.75 8.35 9.26
N ALA A 6 -3.47 7.25 9.18
CA ALA A 6 -2.93 5.91 8.96
C ALA A 6 -3.16 5.44 7.52
N TYR A 7 -2.36 4.50 7.08
CA TYR A 7 -2.41 3.92 5.74
C TYR A 7 -2.17 2.41 5.80
N ILE A 8 -2.84 1.72 4.92
CA ILE A 8 -2.50 0.35 4.54
C ILE A 8 -2.62 0.18 3.03
N GLY A 9 -1.60 -0.41 2.39
CA GLY A 9 -1.63 -0.80 0.99
C GLY A 9 -2.00 -2.28 0.85
N LEU A 10 -3.01 -2.56 0.04
CA LEU A 10 -3.51 -3.91 -0.21
C LEU A 10 -3.55 -4.18 -1.71
N GLU A 11 -2.87 -5.25 -2.14
CA GLU A 11 -3.00 -5.73 -3.53
C GLU A 11 -4.36 -6.41 -3.73
N PRO A 12 -5.17 -5.97 -4.71
CA PRO A 12 -6.34 -6.72 -5.14
C PRO A 12 -5.92 -8.05 -5.76
N SER A 13 -5.95 -9.14 -4.99
CA SER A 13 -5.34 -10.40 -5.40
C SER A 13 -6.21 -11.65 -5.22
N GLY A 14 -7.43 -11.50 -4.69
CA GLY A 14 -8.28 -12.66 -4.46
C GLY A 14 -9.55 -12.37 -3.69
N LYS A 15 -10.14 -13.43 -3.14
CA LYS A 15 -11.34 -13.34 -2.32
C LYS A 15 -11.01 -13.01 -0.87
N ALA A 16 -11.97 -12.39 -0.16
CA ALA A 16 -11.88 -12.16 1.26
C ALA A 16 -11.60 -13.44 2.04
N HIS A 17 -10.77 -13.33 3.07
CA HIS A 17 -10.43 -14.41 3.97
C HIS A 17 -10.32 -13.89 5.43
N LEU A 18 -10.18 -14.80 6.38
CA LEU A 18 -10.16 -14.46 7.80
C LEU A 18 -9.13 -13.38 8.18
N GLY A 19 -7.99 -13.31 7.47
CA GLY A 19 -6.97 -12.27 7.69
C GLY A 19 -7.50 -10.85 7.48
N TRP A 20 -8.48 -10.65 6.61
CA TRP A 20 -9.10 -9.33 6.39
C TRP A 20 -9.94 -8.90 7.60
N MET A 21 -10.58 -9.85 8.30
CA MET A 21 -11.34 -9.55 9.52
C MET A 21 -10.42 -9.08 10.66
N ILE A 22 -9.26 -9.71 10.83
CA ILE A 22 -8.27 -9.33 11.85
C ILE A 22 -7.74 -7.91 11.56
N LEU A 23 -7.49 -7.63 10.29
CA LEU A 23 -7.05 -6.30 9.86
C LEU A 23 -8.14 -5.26 10.07
N ALA A 24 -9.38 -5.56 9.69
CA ALA A 24 -10.53 -4.68 9.89
C ALA A 24 -10.77 -4.37 11.37
N GLU A 25 -10.62 -5.35 12.27
CA GLU A 25 -10.72 -5.13 13.71
C GLU A 25 -9.66 -4.14 14.21
N THR A 26 -8.42 -4.26 13.72
CA THR A 26 -7.36 -3.31 14.07
C THR A 26 -7.69 -1.89 13.59
N MET A 27 -8.15 -1.77 12.34
CA MET A 27 -8.55 -0.48 11.76
C MET A 27 -9.76 0.13 12.48
N SER A 28 -10.76 -0.69 12.84
CA SER A 28 -11.94 -0.22 13.58
C SER A 28 -11.54 0.43 14.91
N LYS A 29 -10.64 -0.20 15.67
CA LYS A 29 -10.13 0.37 16.93
C LYS A 29 -9.40 1.70 16.72
N MET A 30 -8.66 1.84 15.62
CA MET A 30 -7.98 3.10 15.30
C MET A 30 -8.96 4.21 14.90
N LEU A 31 -10.00 3.85 14.13
CA LEU A 31 -11.08 4.78 13.77
C LEU A 31 -11.83 5.27 15.02
N ASP A 32 -12.12 4.37 15.98
CA ASP A 32 -12.77 4.70 17.25
C ASP A 32 -11.94 5.69 18.08
N GLU A 33 -10.60 5.64 17.98
CA GLU A 33 -9.67 6.56 18.63
C GLU A 33 -9.40 7.85 17.81
N GLY A 34 -10.11 8.04 16.71
CA GLY A 34 -10.03 9.27 15.91
C GLY A 34 -8.91 9.28 14.87
N VAL A 35 -8.29 8.14 14.56
CA VAL A 35 -7.28 8.04 13.50
C VAL A 35 -7.98 7.90 12.14
N ASN A 36 -7.66 8.76 11.19
CA ASN A 36 -8.11 8.58 9.81
C ASN A 36 -7.37 7.43 9.16
N ILE A 37 -8.05 6.62 8.33
CA ILE A 37 -7.45 5.49 7.65
C ILE A 37 -7.62 5.60 6.13
N THR A 38 -6.51 5.50 5.42
CA THR A 38 -6.50 5.33 3.97
C THR A 38 -6.20 3.87 3.63
N ILE A 39 -7.13 3.21 2.96
CA ILE A 39 -6.88 1.92 2.31
C ILE A 39 -6.50 2.19 0.86
N LEU A 40 -5.23 1.96 0.55
CA LEU A 40 -4.74 2.01 -0.82
C LEU A 40 -5.04 0.68 -1.51
N LEU A 41 -5.88 0.72 -2.53
CA LEU A 41 -6.13 -0.38 -3.45
C LEU A 41 -4.99 -0.38 -4.47
N ALA A 42 -3.97 -1.19 -4.20
CA ALA A 42 -2.69 -1.19 -4.91
C ALA A 42 -2.78 -1.96 -6.25
N ASP A 43 -3.59 -1.45 -7.19
CA ASP A 43 -3.92 -2.06 -8.47
C ASP A 43 -2.69 -2.25 -9.38
N TRP A 44 -1.87 -1.21 -9.57
CA TRP A 44 -0.62 -1.33 -10.33
C TRP A 44 0.42 -2.21 -9.63
N HIS A 45 0.44 -2.24 -8.30
CA HIS A 45 1.31 -3.17 -7.57
C HIS A 45 0.88 -4.62 -7.81
N ALA A 46 -0.44 -4.88 -7.82
CA ALA A 46 -0.99 -6.18 -8.18
C ALA A 46 -0.62 -6.59 -9.62
N TRP A 47 -0.64 -5.63 -10.56
CA TRP A 47 -0.23 -5.87 -11.94
C TRP A 47 1.27 -6.20 -12.03
N VAL A 48 2.13 -5.43 -11.38
CA VAL A 48 3.59 -5.68 -11.30
C VAL A 48 3.87 -7.03 -10.64
N ASN A 49 3.03 -7.46 -9.70
CA ASN A 49 3.14 -8.73 -8.99
C ASN A 49 2.37 -9.87 -9.68
N ASP A 50 2.08 -9.77 -10.97
CA ASP A 50 1.45 -10.79 -11.83
C ASP A 50 0.08 -11.30 -11.33
N LYS A 51 -0.63 -10.55 -10.48
CA LYS A 51 -1.96 -10.94 -10.04
C LYS A 51 -2.92 -10.99 -11.22
N PHE A 52 -3.82 -11.99 -11.21
CA PHE A 52 -4.78 -12.23 -12.29
C PHE A 52 -4.14 -12.26 -13.70
N SER A 53 -2.89 -12.74 -13.80
CA SER A 53 -2.12 -12.77 -15.07
C SER A 53 -2.00 -11.39 -15.72
N ARG A 54 -1.93 -10.33 -14.91
CA ARG A 54 -1.83 -8.92 -15.33
C ARG A 54 -3.06 -8.39 -16.08
N ASP A 55 -4.21 -9.00 -15.90
CA ASP A 55 -5.48 -8.52 -16.42
C ASP A 55 -6.00 -7.37 -15.56
N MET A 56 -5.85 -6.13 -16.06
CA MET A 56 -6.19 -4.93 -15.29
C MET A 56 -7.71 -4.81 -15.04
N GLU A 57 -8.56 -5.36 -15.89
CA GLU A 57 -10.01 -5.36 -15.67
C GLU A 57 -10.37 -6.23 -14.46
N LYS A 58 -9.75 -7.42 -14.35
CA LYS A 58 -9.93 -8.30 -13.20
C LYS A 58 -9.34 -7.72 -11.92
N ILE A 59 -8.17 -7.07 -12.01
CA ILE A 59 -7.56 -6.35 -10.88
C ILE A 59 -8.49 -5.24 -10.40
N SER A 60 -9.05 -4.46 -11.32
CA SER A 60 -9.99 -3.38 -11.00
C SER A 60 -11.26 -3.91 -10.34
N LEU A 61 -11.84 -4.98 -10.87
CA LEU A 61 -13.01 -5.63 -10.27
C LEU A 61 -12.70 -6.17 -8.87
N ALA A 62 -11.51 -6.76 -8.69
CA ALA A 62 -11.08 -7.24 -7.38
C ALA A 62 -10.85 -6.09 -6.39
N ALA A 63 -10.39 -4.91 -6.86
CA ALA A 63 -10.27 -3.71 -6.04
C ALA A 63 -11.65 -3.19 -5.58
N ASP A 64 -12.65 -3.16 -6.47
CA ASP A 64 -14.01 -2.80 -6.11
C ASP A 64 -14.58 -3.78 -5.08
N TYR A 65 -14.44 -5.07 -5.33
CA TYR A 65 -14.85 -6.10 -4.37
C TYR A 65 -14.17 -5.92 -3.00
N MET A 66 -12.87 -5.66 -2.98
CA MET A 66 -12.12 -5.45 -1.75
C MET A 66 -12.62 -4.24 -0.98
N SER A 67 -12.88 -3.12 -1.66
CA SER A 67 -13.40 -1.91 -1.02
C SER A 67 -14.77 -2.15 -0.38
N GLU A 68 -15.68 -2.85 -1.08
CA GLU A 68 -17.00 -3.19 -0.54
C GLU A 68 -16.92 -4.11 0.68
N VAL A 69 -16.03 -5.12 0.65
CA VAL A 69 -15.84 -6.00 1.80
C VAL A 69 -15.34 -5.22 3.01
N PHE A 70 -14.34 -4.33 2.84
CA PHE A 70 -13.87 -3.51 3.96
C PHE A 70 -14.91 -2.51 4.45
N ARG A 71 -15.75 -1.94 3.57
CA ARG A 71 -16.88 -1.11 4.00
C ARG A 71 -17.83 -1.88 4.92
N VAL A 72 -18.14 -3.13 4.58
CA VAL A 72 -18.99 -3.98 5.41
C VAL A 72 -18.31 -4.36 6.73
N LEU A 73 -17.04 -4.78 6.69
CA LEU A 73 -16.28 -5.21 7.87
C LEU A 73 -16.05 -4.07 8.87
N LEU A 74 -15.90 -2.84 8.40
CA LEU A 74 -15.68 -1.66 9.23
C LEU A 74 -16.98 -0.99 9.70
N GLY A 75 -18.15 -1.56 9.33
CA GLY A 75 -19.45 -1.14 9.88
C GLY A 75 -19.94 0.23 9.43
N HIS A 76 -19.53 0.69 8.23
CA HIS A 76 -19.85 1.99 7.68
C HIS A 76 -19.53 3.22 8.52
N PRO A 77 -18.42 3.81 8.37
CA PRO A 77 -18.32 5.24 8.44
C PRO A 77 -18.50 5.84 7.01
N SER A 78 -19.60 5.53 6.36
CA SER A 78 -20.06 6.38 5.30
C SER A 78 -20.76 7.55 5.96
N GLU A 79 -20.09 8.67 6.15
CA GLU A 79 -20.60 9.90 6.74
C GLU A 79 -20.43 10.05 8.27
N GLY A 80 -19.18 10.22 8.73
CA GLY A 80 -18.93 11.07 9.91
C GLY A 80 -19.60 10.71 11.25
N THR A 81 -19.80 9.42 11.54
CA THR A 81 -20.41 9.01 12.83
C THR A 81 -19.39 8.56 13.87
N GLY A 82 -18.13 8.47 13.48
CA GLY A 82 -17.01 8.18 14.39
C GLY A 82 -16.00 9.32 14.40
N PRO A 83 -15.05 9.33 15.35
CA PRO A 83 -14.01 10.34 15.42
C PRO A 83 -12.97 10.25 14.28
N GLY A 84 -12.80 9.09 13.62
CA GLY A 84 -11.91 8.88 12.49
C GLY A 84 -12.65 8.64 11.17
N GLU A 85 -12.03 9.00 10.06
CA GLU A 85 -12.57 8.82 8.71
C GLU A 85 -11.84 7.70 7.97
N ILE A 86 -12.56 6.99 7.08
CA ILE A 86 -11.99 6.01 6.18
C ILE A 86 -12.12 6.46 4.73
N ARG A 87 -11.05 6.31 3.96
CA ARG A 87 -11.08 6.54 2.52
C ARG A 87 -10.40 5.41 1.77
N PHE A 88 -10.87 5.18 0.54
CA PHE A 88 -10.28 4.24 -0.40
C PHE A 88 -9.70 5.02 -1.57
N ILE A 89 -8.45 4.73 -1.92
CA ILE A 89 -7.74 5.37 -3.04
C ILE A 89 -7.16 4.25 -3.90
N ARG A 90 -7.23 4.38 -5.22
CA ARG A 90 -6.51 3.49 -6.14
C ARG A 90 -5.10 4.02 -6.40
N ALA A 91 -4.11 3.12 -6.48
CA ALA A 91 -2.75 3.53 -6.83
C ALA A 91 -2.72 4.21 -8.22
N SER A 92 -3.53 3.75 -9.17
CA SER A 92 -3.69 4.36 -10.49
C SER A 92 -4.07 5.84 -10.44
N GLU A 93 -4.87 6.27 -9.47
CA GLU A 93 -5.27 7.68 -9.31
C GLU A 93 -4.07 8.58 -8.95
N MET A 94 -3.12 8.06 -8.17
CA MET A 94 -1.90 8.79 -7.80
C MET A 94 -0.88 8.80 -8.93
N MET A 95 -0.80 7.72 -9.70
CA MET A 95 0.21 7.53 -10.75
C MET A 95 0.01 8.42 -11.98
N ASP A 96 -1.12 9.08 -12.12
CA ASP A 96 -1.37 10.09 -13.17
C ASP A 96 -0.59 11.39 -12.94
N SER A 97 0.03 11.56 -11.77
CA SER A 97 0.75 12.78 -11.40
C SER A 97 2.24 12.70 -11.73
N GLY A 98 2.78 13.70 -12.43
CA GLY A 98 4.23 13.84 -12.63
C GLY A 98 5.00 13.99 -11.31
N LYS A 99 4.39 14.58 -10.28
CA LYS A 99 4.99 14.68 -8.93
C LYS A 99 5.15 13.32 -8.27
N TYR A 100 4.18 12.43 -8.45
CA TYR A 100 4.28 11.05 -7.96
C TYR A 100 5.51 10.35 -8.56
N TRP A 101 5.70 10.44 -9.89
CA TRP A 101 6.84 9.81 -10.56
C TRP A 101 8.19 10.44 -10.18
N GLU A 102 8.25 11.76 -9.95
CA GLU A 102 9.43 12.40 -9.34
C GLU A 102 9.76 11.76 -7.99
N ARG A 103 8.74 11.53 -7.16
CA ARG A 103 8.88 10.89 -5.85
C ARG A 103 9.37 9.44 -5.96
N VAL A 104 8.82 8.67 -6.91
CA VAL A 104 9.29 7.30 -7.22
C VAL A 104 10.76 7.30 -7.59
N LEU A 105 11.20 8.22 -8.45
CA LEU A 105 12.62 8.33 -8.84
C LEU A 105 13.50 8.71 -7.65
N ARG A 106 13.07 9.62 -6.79
CA ARG A 106 13.80 9.98 -5.56
C ARG A 106 13.92 8.78 -4.61
N CYS A 107 12.85 8.03 -4.41
CA CYS A 107 12.87 6.78 -3.65
C CYS A 107 13.87 5.78 -4.27
N SER A 108 13.78 5.53 -5.57
CA SER A 108 14.66 4.60 -6.28
C SER A 108 16.14 4.97 -6.16
N LYS A 109 16.46 6.26 -6.16
CA LYS A 109 17.86 6.75 -6.07
C LYS A 109 18.53 6.39 -4.75
N ASN A 110 17.76 6.11 -3.72
CA ASN A 110 18.26 5.77 -2.38
C ASN A 110 18.48 4.28 -2.15
N MET A 111 18.23 3.44 -3.17
CA MET A 111 18.32 1.99 -3.05
C MET A 111 19.31 1.39 -4.05
N SER A 112 20.22 0.56 -3.58
CA SER A 112 21.06 -0.24 -4.48
C SER A 112 20.28 -1.45 -5.03
N LEU A 113 20.66 -1.93 -6.21
CA LEU A 113 20.03 -3.08 -6.85
C LEU A 113 20.04 -4.34 -5.96
N SER A 114 21.17 -4.59 -5.26
CA SER A 114 21.26 -5.72 -4.32
C SER A 114 20.30 -5.59 -3.15
N ARG A 115 19.98 -4.38 -2.74
CA ARG A 115 19.00 -4.14 -1.68
C ARG A 115 17.57 -4.33 -2.18
N VAL A 116 17.25 -3.84 -3.38
CA VAL A 116 15.95 -4.08 -4.03
C VAL A 116 15.65 -5.56 -4.10
N ARG A 117 16.62 -6.39 -4.54
CA ARG A 117 16.44 -7.85 -4.58
C ARG A 117 16.03 -8.43 -3.22
N ARG A 118 16.65 -7.99 -2.13
CA ARG A 118 16.29 -8.45 -0.77
C ARG A 118 14.89 -8.03 -0.31
N THR A 119 14.23 -7.14 -1.03
CA THR A 119 12.84 -6.75 -0.73
C THR A 119 11.81 -7.59 -1.49
N PHE A 120 12.22 -8.46 -2.42
CA PHE A 120 11.28 -9.26 -3.22
C PHE A 120 10.40 -10.19 -2.39
N SER A 121 10.85 -10.59 -1.21
CA SER A 121 10.02 -11.31 -0.23
C SER A 121 8.74 -10.54 0.18
N ILE A 122 8.72 -9.21 0.04
CA ILE A 122 7.53 -8.37 0.27
C ILE A 122 6.41 -8.70 -0.74
N MET A 123 6.80 -9.03 -1.97
CA MET A 123 5.90 -9.48 -3.04
C MET A 123 5.58 -10.97 -2.99
N GLY A 124 6.15 -11.70 -2.00
CA GLY A 124 6.08 -13.17 -1.96
C GLY A 124 6.94 -13.85 -3.03
N ARG A 125 7.95 -13.15 -3.58
CA ARG A 125 8.88 -13.69 -4.60
C ARG A 125 10.21 -14.09 -3.98
N ASP A 126 10.88 -15.07 -4.62
CA ASP A 126 12.22 -15.50 -4.22
C ASP A 126 13.26 -14.42 -4.59
N GLU A 127 14.12 -14.07 -3.63
CA GLU A 127 15.18 -13.08 -3.78
C GLU A 127 16.23 -13.50 -4.83
N ASP A 128 16.46 -14.81 -4.97
CA ASP A 128 17.52 -15.39 -5.82
C ASP A 128 17.02 -15.82 -7.21
N SER A 129 15.72 -15.68 -7.49
CA SER A 129 15.17 -16.00 -8.81
C SER A 129 15.77 -15.08 -9.89
N SER A 130 16.19 -15.69 -11.02
CA SER A 130 16.65 -14.95 -12.20
C SER A 130 15.52 -14.42 -13.07
N ASP A 131 14.27 -14.81 -12.80
CA ASP A 131 13.11 -14.59 -13.68
C ASP A 131 12.29 -13.36 -13.33
N HIS A 132 12.89 -12.39 -12.61
CA HIS A 132 12.23 -11.14 -12.32
C HIS A 132 12.32 -10.19 -13.52
N ASP A 133 11.17 -9.72 -14.00
CA ASP A 133 11.12 -8.64 -14.97
C ASP A 133 11.55 -7.29 -14.34
N LEU A 134 11.85 -6.30 -15.18
CA LEU A 134 12.33 -5.00 -14.72
C LEU A 134 11.28 -4.28 -13.86
N SER A 135 9.99 -4.51 -14.08
CA SER A 135 8.92 -3.82 -13.33
C SER A 135 8.94 -4.19 -11.84
N ALA A 136 9.31 -5.43 -11.50
CA ALA A 136 9.44 -5.88 -10.12
C ALA A 136 10.45 -5.05 -9.32
N PHE A 137 11.48 -4.50 -9.98
CA PHE A 137 12.48 -3.65 -9.31
C PHE A 137 11.95 -2.26 -8.95
N PHE A 138 10.85 -1.81 -9.55
CA PHE A 138 10.20 -0.56 -9.16
C PHE A 138 9.30 -0.72 -7.94
N TYR A 139 8.83 -1.93 -7.64
CA TYR A 139 7.85 -2.19 -6.58
C TYR A 139 8.17 -1.52 -5.23
N PRO A 140 9.38 -1.68 -4.65
CA PRO A 140 9.69 -1.06 -3.36
C PRO A 140 9.70 0.47 -3.41
N ALA A 141 10.06 1.04 -4.56
CA ALA A 141 10.06 2.49 -4.74
C ALA A 141 8.64 3.05 -4.91
N LEU A 142 7.77 2.32 -5.61
CA LEU A 142 6.34 2.64 -5.71
C LEU A 142 5.70 2.63 -4.33
N GLN A 143 5.85 1.54 -3.56
CA GLN A 143 5.30 1.43 -2.21
C GLN A 143 5.81 2.53 -1.27
N SER A 144 7.05 2.95 -1.42
CA SER A 144 7.59 4.06 -0.64
C SER A 144 7.00 5.39 -1.07
N ALA A 145 6.85 5.61 -2.39
CA ALA A 145 6.28 6.84 -2.93
C ALA A 145 4.82 7.03 -2.50
N ASP A 146 4.03 5.94 -2.47
CA ASP A 146 2.64 5.96 -2.00
C ASP A 146 2.51 6.57 -0.61
N ILE A 147 3.36 6.12 0.31
CA ILE A 147 3.34 6.56 1.70
C ILE A 147 3.64 8.06 1.82
N PHE A 148 4.62 8.55 1.08
CA PHE A 148 4.96 9.97 1.09
C PHE A 148 3.95 10.82 0.30
N GLU A 149 3.30 10.27 -0.73
CA GLU A 149 2.25 10.97 -1.48
C GLU A 149 0.99 11.14 -0.65
N LEU A 150 0.66 10.17 0.19
CA LEU A 150 -0.52 10.17 1.05
C LEU A 150 -0.32 10.97 2.36
N GLU A 151 0.90 11.48 2.63
CA GLU A 151 1.23 12.31 3.80
C GLU A 151 0.75 11.69 5.11
N ILE A 152 1.08 10.42 5.34
CA ILE A 152 0.60 9.65 6.47
C ILE A 152 1.56 9.70 7.67
N ASP A 153 1.00 9.52 8.87
CA ASP A 153 1.74 9.42 10.13
C ASP A 153 2.03 7.97 10.51
N ILE A 154 1.13 7.04 10.15
CA ILE A 154 1.19 5.63 10.55
C ILE A 154 1.04 4.73 9.33
N ALA A 155 2.04 3.88 9.04
CA ALA A 155 1.95 2.84 8.04
C ALA A 155 1.65 1.49 8.69
N LEU A 156 0.51 0.88 8.34
CA LEU A 156 0.14 -0.47 8.78
C LEU A 156 0.68 -1.51 7.79
N GLY A 157 1.11 -2.64 8.31
CA GLY A 157 1.56 -3.76 7.50
C GLY A 157 1.88 -4.98 8.35
N GLY A 158 1.85 -6.16 7.73
CA GLY A 158 2.35 -7.39 8.33
C GLY A 158 3.86 -7.37 8.51
N MET A 159 4.39 -8.34 9.26
CA MET A 159 5.84 -8.49 9.46
C MET A 159 6.60 -8.73 8.16
N ASP A 160 5.96 -9.28 7.14
CA ASP A 160 6.45 -9.43 5.79
C ASP A 160 6.79 -8.09 5.14
N GLN A 161 6.07 -7.00 5.49
CA GLN A 161 6.27 -5.65 4.99
C GLN A 161 7.40 -4.89 5.71
N ARG A 162 8.01 -5.47 6.76
CA ARG A 162 9.03 -4.79 7.56
C ARG A 162 10.20 -4.24 6.73
N LYS A 163 10.66 -4.99 5.73
CA LYS A 163 11.78 -4.55 4.86
C LYS A 163 11.43 -3.27 4.10
N ALA A 164 10.19 -3.17 3.61
CA ALA A 164 9.69 -1.96 2.95
C ALA A 164 9.64 -0.77 3.93
N HIS A 165 9.08 -0.96 5.11
CA HIS A 165 8.98 0.09 6.12
C HIS A 165 10.35 0.60 6.58
N MET A 166 11.33 -0.29 6.75
CA MET A 166 12.72 0.11 7.05
C MET A 166 13.35 0.91 5.91
N TYR A 167 13.08 0.53 4.67
CA TYR A 167 13.54 1.29 3.51
C TYR A 167 12.93 2.70 3.47
N MET A 168 11.62 2.82 3.71
CA MET A 168 10.94 4.13 3.74
C MET A 168 11.54 5.08 4.76
N ARG A 169 11.88 4.60 5.96
CA ARG A 169 12.55 5.42 6.98
C ARG A 169 13.86 5.98 6.48
N GLU A 170 14.68 5.18 5.80
CA GLU A 170 15.94 5.65 5.24
C GLU A 170 15.73 6.65 4.09
N VAL A 171 14.69 6.46 3.28
CA VAL A 171 14.31 7.42 2.24
C VAL A 171 13.89 8.75 2.86
N ALA A 172 13.08 8.71 3.93
CA ALA A 172 12.67 9.90 4.67
C ALA A 172 13.89 10.67 5.21
N ASP A 173 14.79 9.98 5.88
CA ASP A 173 16.01 10.58 6.46
C ASP A 173 16.88 11.27 5.38
N ARG A 174 17.07 10.60 4.24
CA ARG A 174 17.91 11.12 3.14
C ARG A 174 17.30 12.28 2.38
N ASN A 175 16.00 12.30 2.23
CA ASN A 175 15.29 13.38 1.52
C ASN A 175 14.75 14.46 2.47
N LYS A 176 14.92 14.28 3.79
CA LYS A 176 14.35 15.17 4.84
C LYS A 176 12.83 15.32 4.71
N TRP A 177 12.22 14.19 4.47
CA TRP A 177 10.76 14.07 4.38
C TRP A 177 10.15 13.66 5.69
#